data_86222f918b9a9df8abf6558f6f899213
#
_entry.id   86222f918b9a9df8abf6558f6f899213
#
_cell.length_a   1.000
_cell.length_b   1.000
_cell.length_c   1.000
_cell.angle_alpha   90.00
_cell.angle_beta   90.00
_cell.angle_gamma   90.00
#
_symmetry.space_group_name_H-M   'P 1'
#
loop_
_entity.id
_entity.type
_entity.pdbx_description
1 polymer ?
#
loop_
_entity_poly.entity_id
_entity_poly.type
_entity_poly.pdbx_seq_one_letter_code
_entity_poly.pdbx_strand_id
1 'polypeptide(L)'
;VSMNHMGHPIASNLRDAYLTLVKLGKQNELPLFAGGGIGKNGNLAANAAALIMLGASGVQTGKYIMQAAAGCLGSEGDRCNVCNVGVCPKGITSQDPRLDRRLDPERVAQRLVDVYLTFDTELKKIVAPLGRSTSLPIGMSDALGISDADAAGRLNIKYVL
;
A
#
# COMPACT_ATOMS: atom_id res chain seq x y z
N VAL A 1 17.36 8.77 -0.37
CA VAL A 1 17.85 7.59 0.36
C VAL A 1 16.67 6.66 0.53
N SER A 2 16.77 5.45 -0.02
CA SER A 2 15.74 4.43 0.18
C SER A 2 15.72 4.06 1.66
N MET A 3 14.60 4.32 2.34
CA MET A 3 14.36 3.90 3.71
C MET A 3 13.93 2.43 3.79
N ASN A 4 14.33 1.61 2.83
CA ASN A 4 14.13 0.17 2.86
C ASN A 4 14.92 -0.39 4.06
N HIS A 5 14.31 -1.25 4.82
CA HIS A 5 14.91 -1.89 6.00
C HIS A 5 15.13 -0.97 7.22
N MET A 6 14.52 0.21 7.27
CA MET A 6 14.49 1.04 8.47
C MET A 6 13.18 0.83 9.23
N GLY A 7 13.28 0.51 10.50
CA GLY A 7 12.14 0.24 11.38
C GLY A 7 11.56 -1.17 11.25
N HIS A 8 10.54 -1.45 12.02
CA HIS A 8 9.81 -2.73 12.00
C HIS A 8 8.93 -2.87 10.76
N PRO A 9 8.62 -4.11 10.32
CA PRO A 9 7.67 -4.34 9.24
C PRO A 9 6.34 -3.67 9.50
N ILE A 10 5.78 -3.04 8.45
CA ILE A 10 4.55 -2.23 8.57
C ILE A 10 3.37 -3.03 9.14
N ALA A 11 3.23 -4.31 8.81
CA ALA A 11 2.16 -5.15 9.30
C ALA A 11 2.20 -5.31 10.83
N SER A 12 3.40 -5.56 11.40
CA SER A 12 3.59 -5.70 12.85
C SER A 12 3.30 -4.39 13.56
N ASN A 13 3.91 -3.27 13.12
CA ASN A 13 3.69 -1.97 13.73
C ASN A 13 2.23 -1.53 13.69
N LEU A 14 1.57 -1.74 12.57
CA LEU A 14 0.16 -1.42 12.40
C LEU A 14 -0.70 -2.24 13.36
N ARG A 15 -0.42 -3.56 13.45
CA ARG A 15 -1.17 -4.45 14.33
C ARG A 15 -1.01 -4.06 15.78
N ASP A 16 0.21 -3.77 16.23
CA ASP A 16 0.48 -3.34 17.61
C ASP A 16 -0.20 -2.00 17.93
N ALA A 17 -0.16 -1.05 17.00
CA ALA A 17 -0.87 0.23 17.14
C ALA A 17 -2.38 0.01 17.24
N TYR A 18 -2.97 -0.80 16.36
CA TYR A 18 -4.39 -1.11 16.40
C TYR A 18 -4.82 -1.78 17.72
N LEU A 19 -4.09 -2.81 18.16
CA LEU A 19 -4.37 -3.49 19.42
C LEU A 19 -4.23 -2.55 20.63
N THR A 20 -3.31 -1.60 20.57
CA THR A 20 -3.17 -0.55 21.59
C THR A 20 -4.40 0.35 21.61
N LEU A 21 -4.88 0.79 20.45
CA LEU A 21 -6.11 1.58 20.36
C LEU A 21 -7.33 0.81 20.86
N VAL A 22 -7.43 -0.49 20.58
CA VAL A 22 -8.50 -1.36 21.12
C VAL A 22 -8.45 -1.39 22.63
N LYS A 23 -7.27 -1.59 23.25
CA LYS A 23 -7.11 -1.57 24.73
C LYS A 23 -7.52 -0.24 25.35
N LEU A 24 -7.32 0.87 24.63
CA LEU A 24 -7.70 2.21 25.08
C LEU A 24 -9.15 2.58 24.73
N GLY A 25 -9.89 1.74 24.01
CA GLY A 25 -11.24 2.04 23.53
C GLY A 25 -11.29 3.12 22.45
N LYS A 26 -10.18 3.39 21.76
CA LYS A 26 -10.02 4.50 20.81
C LYS A 26 -9.97 4.08 19.33
N GLN A 27 -10.14 2.80 19.03
CA GLN A 27 -10.04 2.26 17.68
C GLN A 27 -11.05 2.84 16.66
N ASN A 28 -12.16 3.38 17.13
CA ASN A 28 -13.19 4.02 16.31
C ASN A 28 -13.05 5.55 16.21
N GLU A 29 -12.19 6.14 17.04
CA GLU A 29 -11.97 7.58 17.09
C GLU A 29 -10.72 8.01 16.32
N LEU A 30 -9.68 7.15 16.30
CA LEU A 30 -8.38 7.45 15.73
C LEU A 30 -8.09 6.56 14.52
N PRO A 31 -8.19 7.11 13.29
CA PRO A 31 -7.88 6.35 12.08
C PRO A 31 -6.38 6.08 11.96
N LEU A 32 -6.02 4.85 11.59
CA LEU A 32 -4.64 4.44 11.29
C LEU A 32 -4.43 4.36 9.78
N PHE A 33 -3.39 5.02 9.29
CA PHE A 33 -3.00 4.93 7.87
C PHE A 33 -1.69 4.18 7.73
N ALA A 34 -1.70 3.12 6.92
CA ALA A 34 -0.51 2.32 6.64
C ALA A 34 0.21 2.84 5.39
N GLY A 35 1.53 3.07 5.49
CA GLY A 35 2.38 3.48 4.38
C GLY A 35 3.71 2.74 4.38
N GLY A 36 4.26 2.44 3.20
CA GLY A 36 5.56 1.78 3.06
C GLY A 36 5.54 0.60 2.09
N GLY A 37 5.88 0.85 0.82
CA GLY A 37 6.06 -0.18 -0.18
C GLY A 37 4.81 -0.96 -0.59
N ILE A 38 3.62 -0.44 -0.29
CA ILE A 38 2.35 -1.10 -0.61
C ILE A 38 2.16 -1.14 -2.12
N GLY A 39 1.81 -2.31 -2.66
CA GLY A 39 1.62 -2.54 -4.09
C GLY A 39 2.91 -2.83 -4.88
N LYS A 40 4.10 -2.83 -4.26
CA LYS A 40 5.37 -3.04 -4.94
C LYS A 40 5.44 -4.29 -5.83
N ASN A 41 4.78 -5.35 -5.43
CA ASN A 41 4.78 -6.65 -6.12
C ASN A 41 3.60 -6.80 -7.10
N GLY A 42 2.95 -5.71 -7.48
CA GLY A 42 1.78 -5.74 -8.36
C GLY A 42 0.46 -6.14 -7.66
N ASN A 43 0.50 -6.50 -6.38
CA ASN A 43 -0.66 -6.99 -5.62
C ASN A 43 -1.24 -5.90 -4.70
N LEU A 44 -1.59 -4.75 -5.27
CA LEU A 44 -2.07 -3.60 -4.48
C LEU A 44 -3.30 -3.95 -3.65
N ALA A 45 -4.30 -4.60 -4.25
CA ALA A 45 -5.55 -4.91 -3.59
C ALA A 45 -5.37 -5.91 -2.44
N ALA A 46 -4.58 -6.98 -2.65
CA ALA A 46 -4.30 -7.95 -1.59
C ALA A 46 -3.51 -7.34 -0.43
N ASN A 47 -2.49 -6.52 -0.73
CA ASN A 47 -1.71 -5.84 0.30
C ASN A 47 -2.57 -4.84 1.09
N ALA A 48 -3.42 -4.08 0.41
CA ALA A 48 -4.33 -3.15 1.05
C ALA A 48 -5.35 -3.87 1.92
N ALA A 49 -5.99 -4.93 1.40
CA ALA A 49 -6.95 -5.74 2.16
C ALA A 49 -6.33 -6.32 3.43
N ALA A 50 -5.14 -6.91 3.34
CA ALA A 50 -4.44 -7.47 4.49
C ALA A 50 -4.15 -6.40 5.57
N LEU A 51 -3.65 -5.23 5.18
CA LEU A 51 -3.38 -4.14 6.13
C LEU A 51 -4.67 -3.59 6.77
N ILE A 52 -5.75 -3.49 6.01
CA ILE A 52 -7.04 -3.06 6.52
C ILE A 52 -7.59 -4.10 7.54
N MET A 53 -7.49 -5.39 7.24
CA MET A 53 -7.88 -6.45 8.17
C MET A 53 -7.02 -6.44 9.45
N LEU A 54 -5.75 -6.00 9.37
CA LEU A 54 -4.88 -5.81 10.54
C LEU A 54 -5.19 -4.54 11.34
N GLY A 55 -6.03 -3.65 10.83
CA GLY A 55 -6.53 -2.48 11.56
C GLY A 55 -6.26 -1.13 10.90
N ALA A 56 -5.76 -1.08 9.64
CA ALA A 56 -5.65 0.18 8.92
C ALA A 56 -7.02 0.70 8.50
N SER A 57 -7.24 2.00 8.65
CA SER A 57 -8.39 2.71 8.08
C SER A 57 -8.16 3.08 6.60
N GLY A 58 -6.91 3.06 6.16
CA GLY A 58 -6.52 3.31 4.78
C GLY A 58 -5.05 3.04 4.53
N VAL A 59 -4.67 3.03 3.24
CA VAL A 59 -3.30 2.75 2.81
C VAL A 59 -2.75 3.86 1.92
N GLN A 60 -1.45 4.13 2.03
CA GLN A 60 -0.72 5.08 1.20
C GLN A 60 0.08 4.36 0.12
N THR A 61 -0.15 4.69 -1.15
CA THR A 61 0.36 3.97 -2.32
C THR A 61 1.21 4.83 -3.26
N GLY A 62 2.07 5.68 -2.72
CA GLY A 62 2.81 6.69 -3.51
C GLY A 62 3.64 6.09 -4.65
N LYS A 63 4.62 5.25 -4.35
CA LYS A 63 5.56 4.71 -5.35
C LYS A 63 4.85 3.82 -6.39
N TYR A 64 3.96 2.97 -5.97
CA TYR A 64 3.19 2.11 -6.87
C TYR A 64 2.42 2.93 -7.90
N ILE A 65 1.71 3.96 -7.44
CA ILE A 65 0.93 4.83 -8.32
C ILE A 65 1.83 5.57 -9.32
N MET A 66 2.97 6.10 -8.88
CA MET A 66 3.93 6.73 -9.78
C MET A 66 4.49 5.75 -10.83
N GLN A 67 4.70 4.50 -10.48
CA GLN A 67 5.15 3.47 -11.41
C GLN A 67 4.05 3.10 -12.41
N ALA A 68 2.85 2.83 -11.93
CA ALA A 68 1.74 2.38 -12.74
C ALA A 68 1.20 3.48 -13.69
N ALA A 69 1.01 4.69 -13.20
CA ALA A 69 0.40 5.77 -13.97
C ALA A 69 1.45 6.58 -14.78
N ALA A 70 2.52 7.04 -14.13
CA ALA A 70 3.50 7.93 -14.74
C ALA A 70 4.74 7.20 -15.30
N GLY A 71 4.82 5.88 -15.13
CA GLY A 71 5.93 5.08 -15.66
C GLY A 71 7.25 5.32 -14.92
N CYS A 72 7.21 5.68 -13.63
CA CYS A 72 8.40 5.76 -12.80
C CYS A 72 9.17 4.45 -12.83
N LEU A 73 10.48 4.50 -13.05
CA LEU A 73 11.31 3.29 -13.12
C LEU A 73 11.54 2.64 -11.75
N GLY A 74 11.26 3.38 -10.68
CA GLY A 74 11.50 2.93 -9.31
C GLY A 74 12.98 2.97 -8.93
N SER A 75 13.24 2.96 -7.63
CA SER A 75 14.60 2.95 -7.06
C SER A 75 15.06 1.57 -6.61
N GLU A 76 14.32 0.52 -6.96
CA GLU A 76 14.65 -0.84 -6.58
C GLU A 76 15.54 -1.51 -7.60
N GLY A 77 16.56 -2.21 -7.12
CA GLY A 77 17.52 -2.90 -7.98
C GLY A 77 18.30 -1.94 -8.87
N ASP A 78 18.69 -0.77 -8.37
CA ASP A 78 19.49 0.25 -9.05
C ASP A 78 18.89 0.77 -10.37
N ARG A 79 17.60 0.59 -10.59
CA ARG A 79 16.94 0.99 -11.84
C ARG A 79 16.92 2.50 -12.07
N CYS A 80 16.68 3.29 -11.01
CA CYS A 80 16.66 4.74 -11.08
C CYS A 80 16.76 5.35 -9.67
N ASN A 81 17.65 6.30 -9.47
CA ASN A 81 17.85 6.99 -8.17
C ASN A 81 18.21 8.47 -8.36
N VAL A 82 17.53 9.16 -9.28
CA VAL A 82 17.86 10.55 -9.67
C VAL A 82 16.78 11.56 -9.27
N CYS A 83 15.82 11.17 -8.45
CA CYS A 83 14.72 12.08 -8.05
C CYS A 83 15.22 13.29 -7.27
N ASN A 84 16.23 13.11 -6.41
CA ASN A 84 16.80 14.15 -5.58
C ASN A 84 17.64 15.18 -6.33
N VAL A 85 18.09 14.84 -7.53
CA VAL A 85 18.88 15.75 -8.38
C VAL A 85 18.08 16.36 -9.54
N GLY A 86 16.78 16.09 -9.60
CA GLY A 86 15.86 16.74 -10.54
C GLY A 86 16.01 16.34 -12.00
N VAL A 87 16.74 15.27 -12.33
CA VAL A 87 16.98 14.80 -13.71
C VAL A 87 16.14 13.56 -14.04
N CYS A 88 14.89 13.53 -13.60
CA CYS A 88 14.01 12.40 -13.82
C CYS A 88 13.81 12.11 -15.32
N PRO A 89 14.16 10.90 -15.80
CA PRO A 89 14.01 10.56 -17.23
C PRO A 89 12.55 10.48 -17.69
N LYS A 90 11.60 10.45 -16.76
CA LYS A 90 10.15 10.44 -17.03
C LYS A 90 9.47 11.79 -16.83
N GLY A 91 10.21 12.83 -16.41
CA GLY A 91 9.65 14.16 -16.19
C GLY A 91 8.89 14.34 -14.88
N ILE A 92 8.80 13.31 -14.01
CA ILE A 92 7.94 13.33 -12.81
C ILE A 92 8.48 14.28 -11.74
N THR A 93 9.80 14.34 -11.58
CA THR A 93 10.46 15.12 -10.51
C THR A 93 11.48 16.11 -11.08
N SER A 94 11.31 16.56 -12.31
CA SER A 94 12.21 17.50 -12.97
C SER A 94 11.55 18.87 -13.12
N GLN A 95 12.35 19.93 -13.01
CA GLN A 95 12.00 21.29 -13.38
C GLN A 95 12.63 21.68 -14.74
N ASP A 96 13.40 20.81 -15.38
CA ASP A 96 13.93 21.03 -16.72
C ASP A 96 12.82 20.89 -17.77
N PRO A 97 12.48 21.95 -18.54
CA PRO A 97 11.40 21.89 -19.54
C PRO A 97 11.58 20.81 -20.61
N ARG A 98 12.83 20.33 -20.86
CA ARG A 98 13.09 19.24 -21.80
C ARG A 98 12.72 17.87 -21.23
N LEU A 99 12.81 17.72 -19.92
CA LEU A 99 12.43 16.49 -19.21
C LEU A 99 10.96 16.51 -18.81
N ASP A 100 10.47 17.65 -18.34
CA ASP A 100 9.08 17.86 -17.94
C ASP A 100 8.10 17.52 -19.07
N ARG A 101 8.40 17.93 -20.30
CA ARG A 101 7.59 17.60 -21.50
C ARG A 101 7.45 16.10 -21.80
N ARG A 102 8.21 15.23 -21.12
CA ARG A 102 8.06 13.77 -21.26
C ARG A 102 6.88 13.21 -20.47
N LEU A 103 6.39 13.98 -19.51
CA LEU A 103 5.18 13.65 -18.75
C LEU A 103 3.97 14.20 -19.49
N ASP A 104 3.10 13.31 -19.94
CA ASP A 104 1.81 13.67 -20.53
C ASP A 104 0.74 13.59 -19.42
N PRO A 105 0.22 14.72 -18.92
CA PRO A 105 -0.71 14.76 -17.80
C PRO A 105 -2.01 14.03 -18.09
N GLU A 106 -2.54 14.14 -19.30
CA GLU A 106 -3.81 13.51 -19.65
C GLU A 106 -3.71 12.01 -19.72
N ARG A 107 -2.61 11.52 -20.30
CA ARG A 107 -2.31 10.10 -20.31
C ARG A 107 -2.09 9.53 -18.91
N VAL A 108 -1.43 10.29 -18.04
CA VAL A 108 -1.24 9.90 -16.63
C VAL A 108 -2.56 9.88 -15.90
N ALA A 109 -3.43 10.87 -16.09
CA ALA A 109 -4.76 10.93 -15.50
C ALA A 109 -5.61 9.72 -15.90
N GLN A 110 -5.65 9.37 -17.19
CA GLN A 110 -6.38 8.19 -17.65
C GLN A 110 -5.84 6.90 -17.01
N ARG A 111 -4.52 6.73 -16.95
CA ARG A 111 -3.91 5.57 -16.30
C ARG A 111 -4.20 5.50 -14.79
N LEU A 112 -4.30 6.66 -14.13
CA LEU A 112 -4.72 6.70 -12.73
C LEU A 112 -6.14 6.17 -12.55
N VAL A 113 -7.06 6.58 -13.42
CA VAL A 113 -8.43 6.05 -13.43
C VAL A 113 -8.42 4.54 -13.60
N ASP A 114 -7.70 4.03 -14.58
CA ASP A 114 -7.62 2.59 -14.86
C ASP A 114 -7.05 1.80 -13.66
N VAL A 115 -6.02 2.33 -13.01
CA VAL A 115 -5.40 1.73 -11.82
C VAL A 115 -6.40 1.65 -10.67
N TYR A 116 -7.15 2.75 -10.41
CA TYR A 116 -8.11 2.75 -9.31
C TYR A 116 -9.36 1.90 -9.59
N LEU A 117 -9.83 1.84 -10.82
CA LEU A 117 -10.93 0.95 -11.21
C LEU A 117 -10.53 -0.54 -11.07
N THR A 118 -9.31 -0.86 -11.49
CA THR A 118 -8.76 -2.21 -11.30
C THR A 118 -8.63 -2.54 -9.83
N PHE A 119 -8.05 -1.64 -9.04
CA PHE A 119 -7.92 -1.79 -7.59
C PHE A 119 -9.26 -2.03 -6.91
N ASP A 120 -10.28 -1.22 -7.21
CA ASP A 120 -11.63 -1.35 -6.66
C ASP A 120 -12.23 -2.72 -7.01
N THR A 121 -12.10 -3.13 -8.26
CA THR A 121 -12.60 -4.42 -8.73
C THR A 121 -11.94 -5.59 -8.03
N GLU A 122 -10.62 -5.56 -7.89
CA GLU A 122 -9.85 -6.61 -7.21
C GLU A 122 -10.15 -6.63 -5.71
N LEU A 123 -10.24 -5.46 -5.08
CA LEU A 123 -10.56 -5.36 -3.66
C LEU A 123 -11.96 -5.93 -3.35
N LYS A 124 -12.95 -5.63 -4.19
CA LYS A 124 -14.30 -6.20 -4.08
C LYS A 124 -14.29 -7.72 -4.16
N LYS A 125 -13.51 -8.30 -5.06
CA LYS A 125 -13.36 -9.77 -5.15
C LYS A 125 -12.76 -10.39 -3.88
N ILE A 126 -11.85 -9.68 -3.21
CA ILE A 126 -11.23 -10.15 -1.97
C ILE A 126 -12.21 -10.06 -0.79
N VAL A 127 -12.99 -8.99 -0.69
CA VAL A 127 -13.87 -8.76 0.46
C VAL A 127 -15.26 -9.38 0.32
N ALA A 128 -15.71 -9.68 -0.90
CA ALA A 128 -17.02 -10.29 -1.15
C ALA A 128 -17.21 -11.63 -0.41
N PRO A 129 -16.25 -12.58 -0.39
CA PRO A 129 -16.38 -13.82 0.38
C PRO A 129 -16.55 -13.60 1.89
N LEU A 130 -16.20 -12.42 2.41
CA LEU A 130 -16.39 -12.04 3.81
C LEU A 130 -17.79 -11.46 4.08
N GLY A 131 -18.71 -11.53 3.11
CA GLY A 131 -20.05 -10.94 3.22
C GLY A 131 -20.06 -9.40 3.21
N ARG A 132 -19.02 -8.77 2.65
CA ARG A 132 -18.86 -7.31 2.57
C ARG A 132 -18.91 -6.84 1.13
N SER A 133 -19.73 -5.83 0.84
CA SER A 133 -19.81 -5.26 -0.52
C SER A 133 -19.12 -3.90 -0.64
N THR A 134 -19.20 -3.07 0.38
CA THR A 134 -18.71 -1.68 0.34
C THR A 134 -17.92 -1.27 1.58
N SER A 135 -18.18 -1.88 2.74
CA SER A 135 -17.44 -1.58 3.98
C SER A 135 -16.19 -2.44 4.08
N LEU A 136 -15.06 -1.79 4.28
CA LEU A 136 -13.79 -2.48 4.46
C LEU A 136 -13.78 -3.22 5.81
N PRO A 137 -13.22 -4.43 5.86
CA PRO A 137 -13.19 -5.27 7.07
C PRO A 137 -12.08 -4.83 8.04
N ILE A 138 -12.17 -3.60 8.55
CA ILE A 138 -11.18 -3.06 9.49
C ILE A 138 -11.12 -3.91 10.75
N GLY A 139 -9.93 -4.37 11.08
CA GLY A 139 -9.69 -5.16 12.28
C GLY A 139 -10.18 -6.61 12.24
N MET A 140 -10.71 -7.09 11.12
CA MET A 140 -11.11 -8.49 10.91
C MET A 140 -9.91 -9.42 10.67
N SER A 141 -8.96 -9.41 11.59
CA SER A 141 -7.74 -10.23 11.48
C SER A 141 -7.98 -11.73 11.52
N ASP A 142 -9.13 -12.17 12.00
CA ASP A 142 -9.61 -13.55 11.98
C ASP A 142 -9.92 -14.06 10.56
N ALA A 143 -10.14 -13.14 9.61
CA ALA A 143 -10.26 -13.45 8.19
C ALA A 143 -8.90 -13.71 7.51
N LEU A 144 -7.78 -13.42 8.20
CA LEU A 144 -6.42 -13.67 7.71
C LEU A 144 -5.90 -15.00 8.22
N GLY A 145 -5.17 -15.68 7.36
CA GLY A 145 -4.38 -16.85 7.70
C GLY A 145 -2.94 -16.69 7.24
N ILE A 146 -2.00 -17.24 7.99
CA ILE A 146 -0.59 -17.22 7.63
C ILE A 146 0.05 -18.58 7.94
N SER A 147 0.89 -19.06 7.02
CA SER A 147 1.58 -20.34 7.14
C SER A 147 2.91 -20.27 7.89
N ASP A 148 3.26 -19.13 8.45
CA ASP A 148 4.42 -18.92 9.33
C ASP A 148 3.93 -18.78 10.77
N ALA A 149 4.27 -19.77 11.62
CA ALA A 149 3.79 -19.82 12.99
C ALA A 149 4.32 -18.65 13.85
N ASP A 150 5.58 -18.25 13.63
CA ASP A 150 6.17 -17.12 14.36
C ASP A 150 5.52 -15.80 13.97
N ALA A 151 5.28 -15.58 12.68
CA ALA A 151 4.57 -14.40 12.20
C ALA A 151 3.12 -14.41 12.66
N ALA A 152 2.44 -15.57 12.67
CA ALA A 152 1.07 -15.69 13.19
C ALA A 152 1.00 -15.27 14.66
N GLY A 153 1.94 -15.75 15.49
CA GLY A 153 2.03 -15.36 16.90
C GLY A 153 2.27 -13.86 17.09
N ARG A 154 3.24 -13.29 16.36
CA ARG A 154 3.56 -11.85 16.43
C ARG A 154 2.41 -10.94 16.00
N LEU A 155 1.67 -11.35 14.98
CA LEU A 155 0.55 -10.57 14.44
C LEU A 155 -0.78 -10.86 15.16
N ASN A 156 -0.80 -11.84 16.03
CA ASN A 156 -2.03 -12.35 16.68
C ASN A 156 -3.12 -12.64 15.65
N ILE A 157 -2.79 -13.46 14.66
CA ILE A 157 -3.70 -13.93 13.62
C ILE A 157 -3.64 -15.46 13.52
N LYS A 158 -4.57 -16.04 12.76
CA LYS A 158 -4.71 -17.48 12.65
C LYS A 158 -3.52 -18.10 11.91
N TYR A 159 -2.87 -19.11 12.52
CA TYR A 159 -1.96 -19.99 11.81
C TYR A 159 -2.75 -20.97 10.94
N VAL A 160 -2.33 -21.15 9.70
CA VAL A 160 -2.90 -22.11 8.76
C VAL A 160 -1.76 -22.90 8.14
N LEU A 161 -1.94 -24.23 8.07
CA LEU A 161 -1.00 -25.14 7.42
C LEU A 161 -1.08 -25.05 5.90
#